data_74eaf35c84a4901be4cc0ecb68b31afc
#
_entry.id   74eaf35c84a4901be4cc0ecb68b31afc
#
_cell.length_a   1.000
_cell.length_b   1.000
_cell.length_c   1.000
_cell.angle_alpha   90.00
_cell.angle_beta   90.00
_cell.angle_gamma   90.00
#
_symmetry.space_group_name_H-M   'P 1'
#
loop_
_entity.id
_entity.type
_entity.pdbx_description
1 polymer ?
#
loop_
_entity_poly.entity_id
_entity_poly.type
_entity_poly.pdbx_seq_one_letter_code
_entity_poly.pdbx_strand_id
1 'polypeptide(L)'
;MSKRLRILLDGYIDGNFGDDLMLYLAADGLKEHKLYITSPKLDIAEYTEEKSGFDRYLKVTGSGFLIHNNKGIAYRMRDMYREKRYSKNRAAINCNISGFVNRVAEKVIQKQISDYDFVTVRDRYSYEYITKNIPNVKCEKYPDMVLSLSDKMIPNVHSENALGISVHKSADINLLAEIADRFINETGRNVCLLCFNTGLEDDVSVANQVYGIMKNKHMTEIIRYKDINDMLKNIKRCGAILGIRFHSAMLALRMGVPVVPIAYSDKTKNALDEIGYSGKIYDVNNIDTDEVLKSILNAVPYKLDGNIIKSAENHIKRFDEYIKRQC
;
A
#
# COMPACT_ATOMS: atom_id res chain seq x y z
N MET A 1 -2.19 -8.94 34.00
CA MET A 1 -1.34 -8.41 32.92
C MET A 1 -1.39 -9.39 31.76
N SER A 2 -1.74 -8.96 30.54
CA SER A 2 -1.70 -9.84 29.38
C SER A 2 -0.25 -10.28 29.10
N LYS A 3 -0.07 -11.53 28.71
CA LYS A 3 1.25 -12.09 28.39
C LYS A 3 1.86 -11.31 27.22
N ARG A 4 3.09 -10.79 27.38
CA ARG A 4 3.84 -10.16 26.28
C ARG A 4 4.35 -11.24 25.34
N LEU A 5 3.86 -11.23 24.10
CA LEU A 5 4.20 -12.23 23.07
C LEU A 5 5.43 -11.77 22.27
N ARG A 6 6.18 -12.76 21.73
CA ARG A 6 7.20 -12.57 20.71
C ARG A 6 6.54 -12.68 19.34
N ILE A 7 6.43 -11.57 18.62
CA ILE A 7 5.76 -11.52 17.31
C ILE A 7 6.79 -11.20 16.24
N LEU A 8 6.90 -12.05 15.23
CA LEU A 8 7.66 -11.76 14.02
C LEU A 8 6.76 -11.07 13.01
N LEU A 9 7.13 -9.85 12.64
CA LEU A 9 6.49 -9.10 11.54
C LEU A 9 7.21 -9.46 10.23
N ASP A 10 6.45 -9.87 9.23
CA ASP A 10 6.95 -10.12 7.88
C ASP A 10 6.15 -9.30 6.87
N GLY A 11 6.85 -8.78 5.86
CA GLY A 11 6.25 -7.98 4.81
C GLY A 11 7.22 -7.82 3.64
N TYR A 12 6.79 -7.06 2.64
CA TYR A 12 7.65 -6.76 1.52
C TYR A 12 8.53 -5.55 1.87
N ILE A 13 9.81 -5.80 2.17
CA ILE A 13 10.78 -4.79 2.61
C ILE A 13 11.81 -4.60 1.50
N ASP A 14 11.45 -3.82 0.48
CA ASP A 14 12.32 -3.54 -0.67
C ASP A 14 12.18 -2.08 -1.14
N GLY A 15 12.17 -1.14 -0.19
CA GLY A 15 12.09 0.29 -0.49
C GLY A 15 10.77 0.70 -1.15
N ASN A 16 9.66 0.08 -0.75
CA ASN A 16 8.31 0.47 -1.16
C ASN A 16 7.62 1.19 0.00
N PHE A 17 7.42 2.48 -0.16
CA PHE A 17 6.83 3.34 0.87
C PHE A 17 5.50 2.80 1.45
N GLY A 18 4.60 2.29 0.58
CA GLY A 18 3.31 1.79 1.05
C GLY A 18 3.45 0.54 1.93
N ASP A 19 4.32 -0.39 1.55
CA ASP A 19 4.57 -1.61 2.31
C ASP A 19 5.30 -1.29 3.63
N ASP A 20 6.28 -0.39 3.61
CA ASP A 20 7.01 0.06 4.79
C ASP A 20 6.07 0.78 5.79
N LEU A 21 5.16 1.64 5.29
CA LEU A 21 4.16 2.29 6.14
C LEU A 21 3.20 1.30 6.78
N MET A 22 2.76 0.27 6.07
CA MET A 22 1.90 -0.77 6.64
C MET A 22 2.60 -1.54 7.75
N LEU A 23 3.88 -1.89 7.56
CA LEU A 23 4.68 -2.54 8.61
C LEU A 23 4.87 -1.61 9.82
N TYR A 24 5.09 -0.32 9.59
CA TYR A 24 5.17 0.68 10.65
C TYR A 24 3.86 0.75 11.46
N LEU A 25 2.71 0.84 10.77
CA LEU A 25 1.40 0.89 11.43
C LEU A 25 1.12 -0.39 12.24
N ALA A 26 1.49 -1.55 11.70
CA ALA A 26 1.36 -2.81 12.42
C ALA A 26 2.25 -2.84 13.67
N ALA A 27 3.49 -2.38 13.59
CA ALA A 27 4.40 -2.31 14.71
C ALA A 27 3.90 -1.34 15.79
N ASP A 28 3.45 -0.14 15.42
CA ASP A 28 2.92 0.84 16.38
C ASP A 28 1.68 0.31 17.10
N GLY A 29 0.76 -0.35 16.38
CA GLY A 29 -0.44 -0.92 16.98
C GLY A 29 -0.20 -2.15 17.86
N LEU A 30 0.96 -2.81 17.73
CA LEU A 30 1.35 -4.01 18.50
C LEU A 30 2.51 -3.77 19.47
N LYS A 31 2.87 -2.54 19.74
CA LYS A 31 4.03 -2.13 20.57
C LYS A 31 4.01 -2.66 22.01
N GLU A 32 2.87 -3.14 22.50
CA GLU A 32 2.78 -3.82 23.81
C GLU A 32 3.45 -5.20 23.82
N HIS A 33 3.66 -5.79 22.64
CA HIS A 33 4.35 -7.05 22.45
C HIS A 33 5.85 -6.86 22.20
N LYS A 34 6.62 -7.95 22.15
CA LYS A 34 8.02 -7.93 21.72
C LYS A 34 8.06 -8.21 20.21
N LEU A 35 8.37 -7.19 19.42
CA LEU A 35 8.31 -7.25 17.99
C LEU A 35 9.68 -7.53 17.38
N TYR A 36 9.69 -8.36 16.36
CA TYR A 36 10.88 -8.75 15.61
C TYR A 36 10.66 -8.57 14.11
N ILE A 37 11.73 -8.29 13.37
CA ILE A 37 11.74 -8.19 11.92
C ILE A 37 12.99 -8.87 11.35
N THR A 38 12.87 -9.46 10.16
CA THR A 38 13.98 -10.17 9.50
C THR A 38 14.83 -9.29 8.58
N SER A 39 14.59 -7.99 8.57
CA SER A 39 15.37 -7.03 7.77
C SER A 39 15.78 -5.84 8.62
N PRO A 40 17.06 -5.46 8.62
CA PRO A 40 17.52 -4.25 9.31
C PRO A 40 17.19 -2.96 8.57
N LYS A 41 16.52 -3.02 7.42
CA LYS A 41 16.17 -1.83 6.60
C LYS A 41 15.12 -0.94 7.22
N LEU A 42 14.34 -1.46 8.16
CA LEU A 42 13.28 -0.71 8.86
C LEU A 42 13.53 -0.76 10.36
N ASP A 43 13.66 0.39 10.98
CA ASP A 43 13.80 0.56 12.44
C ASP A 43 12.41 0.63 13.12
N ILE A 44 11.63 -0.45 12.97
CA ILE A 44 10.27 -0.57 13.53
C ILE A 44 10.15 -1.68 14.57
N ALA A 45 11.12 -2.59 14.60
CA ALA A 45 11.16 -3.76 15.46
C ALA A 45 12.60 -4.25 15.63
N GLU A 46 12.86 -5.11 16.62
CA GLU A 46 14.17 -5.69 16.84
C GLU A 46 14.59 -6.59 15.65
N TYR A 47 15.72 -6.31 15.02
CA TYR A 47 16.26 -7.17 13.97
C TYR A 47 16.64 -8.54 14.54
N THR A 48 16.32 -9.60 13.81
CA THR A 48 16.65 -10.97 14.20
C THR A 48 17.01 -11.84 13.00
N GLU A 49 17.99 -12.70 13.19
CA GLU A 49 18.32 -13.81 12.27
C GLU A 49 17.65 -15.13 12.71
N GLU A 50 16.95 -15.16 13.85
CA GLU A 50 16.27 -16.35 14.33
C GLU A 50 15.21 -16.82 13.31
N LYS A 51 15.14 -18.14 13.08
CA LYS A 51 14.23 -18.75 12.13
C LYS A 51 13.12 -19.57 12.78
N SER A 52 12.99 -19.51 14.11
CA SER A 52 11.99 -20.26 14.88
C SER A 52 11.82 -19.68 16.28
N GLY A 53 10.78 -20.14 17.00
CA GLY A 53 10.60 -19.81 18.40
C GLY A 53 9.80 -18.54 18.66
N PHE A 54 9.09 -18.01 17.66
CA PHE A 54 8.15 -16.91 17.87
C PHE A 54 6.79 -17.44 18.33
N ASP A 55 6.13 -16.70 19.21
CA ASP A 55 4.75 -17.03 19.62
C ASP A 55 3.78 -16.84 18.48
N ARG A 56 4.02 -15.81 17.63
CA ARG A 56 3.21 -15.48 16.46
C ARG A 56 4.07 -15.05 15.28
N TYR A 57 3.60 -15.40 14.09
CA TYR A 57 4.05 -14.85 12.82
C TYR A 57 2.94 -14.01 12.21
N LEU A 58 3.20 -12.75 11.92
CA LEU A 58 2.27 -11.82 11.31
C LEU A 58 2.79 -11.35 9.97
N LYS A 59 2.11 -11.74 8.91
CA LYS A 59 2.35 -11.24 7.57
C LYS A 59 1.51 -9.99 7.33
N VAL A 60 2.19 -8.88 7.05
CA VAL A 60 1.56 -7.62 6.69
C VAL A 60 1.79 -7.38 5.21
N THR A 61 0.72 -7.27 4.41
CA THR A 61 0.91 -7.18 2.97
C THR A 61 -0.14 -6.33 2.26
N GLY A 62 0.33 -5.43 1.43
CA GLY A 62 -0.47 -4.64 0.51
C GLY A 62 -0.66 -5.29 -0.86
N SER A 63 0.18 -6.27 -1.22
CA SER A 63 0.09 -6.98 -2.51
C SER A 63 -0.65 -8.32 -2.44
N GLY A 64 -1.08 -8.69 -1.24
CA GLY A 64 -1.88 -9.90 -1.02
C GLY A 64 -1.08 -11.21 -1.02
N PHE A 65 -1.78 -12.34 -0.94
CA PHE A 65 -1.22 -13.70 -1.15
C PHE A 65 -0.82 -13.95 -2.60
N LEU A 66 -0.66 -12.88 -3.33
CA LEU A 66 -0.72 -12.89 -4.75
C LEU A 66 0.54 -13.18 -5.47
N ILE A 67 0.27 -13.78 -6.46
CA ILE A 67 0.96 -14.08 -7.68
C ILE A 67 1.55 -12.80 -8.26
N HIS A 68 2.75 -12.46 -7.87
CA HIS A 68 3.61 -11.84 -8.85
C HIS A 68 3.90 -12.94 -9.87
N ASN A 69 3.50 -12.76 -11.13
CA ASN A 69 3.69 -13.70 -12.24
C ASN A 69 5.13 -14.23 -12.36
N ASN A 70 6.10 -13.59 -11.73
CA ASN A 70 7.52 -13.95 -11.77
C ASN A 70 7.98 -14.88 -10.64
N LYS A 71 7.14 -15.18 -9.62
CA LYS A 71 7.53 -16.08 -8.53
C LYS A 71 6.76 -17.38 -8.65
N GLY A 72 7.36 -18.39 -9.25
CA GLY A 72 6.75 -19.69 -9.53
C GLY A 72 6.26 -20.42 -8.27
N ILE A 73 5.48 -21.49 -8.47
CA ILE A 73 4.89 -22.35 -7.42
C ILE A 73 5.94 -22.81 -6.40
N ALA A 74 7.14 -23.20 -6.86
CA ALA A 74 8.24 -23.63 -6.00
C ALA A 74 8.67 -22.55 -4.99
N TYR A 75 8.70 -21.29 -5.40
CA TYR A 75 8.99 -20.17 -4.49
C TYR A 75 7.94 -20.06 -3.38
N ARG A 76 6.64 -20.18 -3.72
CA ARG A 76 5.55 -20.12 -2.74
C ARG A 76 5.58 -21.29 -1.77
N MET A 77 5.84 -22.49 -2.25
CA MET A 77 6.00 -23.67 -1.38
C MET A 77 7.15 -23.48 -0.40
N ARG A 78 8.28 -22.91 -0.87
CA ARG A 78 9.41 -22.56 0.00
C ARG A 78 9.03 -21.49 1.03
N ASP A 79 8.26 -20.49 0.63
CA ASP A 79 7.76 -19.42 1.52
C ASP A 79 6.86 -20.00 2.62
N MET A 80 5.90 -20.86 2.25
CA MET A 80 5.03 -21.55 3.20
C MET A 80 5.83 -22.40 4.20
N TYR A 81 6.86 -23.11 3.73
CA TYR A 81 7.74 -23.87 4.59
C TYR A 81 8.53 -22.98 5.55
N ARG A 82 9.05 -21.85 5.04
CA ARG A 82 9.75 -20.84 5.83
C ARG A 82 8.86 -20.26 6.93
N GLU A 83 7.64 -19.85 6.59
CA GLU A 83 6.67 -19.31 7.55
C GLU A 83 6.36 -20.29 8.67
N LYS A 84 6.19 -21.57 8.34
CA LYS A 84 5.97 -22.65 9.33
C LYS A 84 7.12 -22.83 10.31
N ARG A 85 8.34 -22.51 9.90
CA ARG A 85 9.52 -22.59 10.78
C ARG A 85 9.57 -21.46 11.79
N TYR A 86 9.04 -20.28 11.45
CA TYR A 86 9.01 -19.13 12.37
C TYR A 86 8.03 -19.35 13.52
N SER A 87 6.79 -19.76 13.22
CA SER A 87 5.78 -20.05 14.23
C SER A 87 4.72 -21.03 13.70
N LYS A 88 4.13 -21.79 14.62
CA LYS A 88 2.92 -22.61 14.33
C LYS A 88 1.68 -21.72 14.19
N ASN A 89 1.63 -20.61 14.93
CA ASN A 89 0.52 -19.66 14.95
C ASN A 89 0.80 -18.53 13.99
N ARG A 90 0.03 -18.45 12.90
CA ARG A 90 0.31 -17.54 11.79
C ARG A 90 -0.92 -16.73 11.42
N ALA A 91 -0.71 -15.47 11.16
CA ALA A 91 -1.76 -14.58 10.69
C ALA A 91 -1.28 -13.75 9.48
N ALA A 92 -2.24 -13.29 8.69
CA ALA A 92 -1.96 -12.36 7.61
C ALA A 92 -2.99 -11.22 7.65
N ILE A 93 -2.52 -9.98 7.55
CA ILE A 93 -3.39 -8.81 7.61
C ILE A 93 -3.24 -7.90 6.39
N ASN A 94 -4.32 -7.18 6.09
CA ASN A 94 -4.41 -6.22 4.98
C ASN A 94 -4.17 -6.87 3.62
N CYS A 95 -4.52 -8.15 3.47
CA CYS A 95 -4.29 -8.90 2.24
C CYS A 95 -5.35 -8.61 1.18
N ASN A 96 -5.01 -8.92 -0.07
CA ASN A 96 -6.00 -9.06 -1.12
C ASN A 96 -5.63 -10.22 -2.05
N ILE A 97 -6.63 -10.80 -2.71
CA ILE A 97 -6.48 -11.84 -3.72
C ILE A 97 -6.76 -11.19 -5.08
N SER A 98 -5.88 -11.37 -6.07
CA SER A 98 -6.16 -11.03 -7.47
C SER A 98 -6.29 -12.31 -8.31
N GLY A 99 -6.56 -12.16 -9.60
CA GLY A 99 -6.75 -13.30 -10.48
C GLY A 99 -5.62 -14.34 -10.43
N PHE A 100 -5.98 -15.61 -10.56
CA PHE A 100 -5.02 -16.72 -10.56
C PHE A 100 -4.52 -17.01 -11.97
N VAL A 101 -3.21 -17.29 -12.10
CA VAL A 101 -2.61 -17.64 -13.39
C VAL A 101 -3.15 -19.00 -13.90
N ASN A 102 -3.39 -19.94 -12.98
CA ASN A 102 -3.95 -21.25 -13.27
C ASN A 102 -4.47 -21.93 -12.00
N ARG A 103 -5.19 -23.07 -12.18
CA ARG A 103 -5.77 -23.83 -11.07
C ARG A 103 -4.76 -24.40 -10.06
N VAL A 104 -3.52 -24.67 -10.49
CA VAL A 104 -2.48 -25.18 -9.57
C VAL A 104 -2.02 -24.05 -8.64
N ALA A 105 -1.75 -22.86 -9.20
CA ALA A 105 -1.41 -21.68 -8.42
C ALA A 105 -2.53 -21.32 -7.43
N GLU A 106 -3.80 -21.43 -7.85
CA GLU A 106 -4.95 -21.23 -6.99
C GLU A 106 -4.94 -22.19 -5.79
N LYS A 107 -4.75 -23.49 -6.02
CA LYS A 107 -4.70 -24.51 -4.94
C LYS A 107 -3.53 -24.25 -3.98
N VAL A 108 -2.38 -23.85 -4.47
CA VAL A 108 -1.22 -23.51 -3.62
C VAL A 108 -1.53 -22.32 -2.72
N ILE A 109 -2.21 -21.30 -3.25
CA ILE A 109 -2.62 -20.12 -2.48
C ILE A 109 -3.71 -20.49 -1.47
N GLN A 110 -4.71 -21.29 -1.85
CA GLN A 110 -5.72 -21.79 -0.93
C GLN A 110 -5.05 -22.55 0.23
N LYS A 111 -4.05 -23.38 -0.06
CA LYS A 111 -3.29 -24.10 0.95
C LYS A 111 -2.49 -23.15 1.85
N GLN A 112 -1.84 -22.12 1.29
CA GLN A 112 -1.14 -21.11 2.09
C GLN A 112 -2.10 -20.39 3.03
N ILE A 113 -3.25 -19.92 2.51
CA ILE A 113 -4.26 -19.23 3.31
C ILE A 113 -4.82 -20.16 4.39
N SER A 114 -5.10 -21.44 4.08
CA SER A 114 -5.63 -22.41 5.03
C SER A 114 -4.68 -22.71 6.20
N ASP A 115 -3.43 -22.35 6.07
CA ASP A 115 -2.40 -22.50 7.10
C ASP A 115 -2.35 -21.29 8.07
N TYR A 116 -3.17 -20.24 7.87
CA TYR A 116 -3.26 -19.10 8.77
C TYR A 116 -4.45 -19.24 9.73
N ASP A 117 -4.24 -18.89 10.99
CA ASP A 117 -5.28 -18.92 12.02
C ASP A 117 -6.21 -17.71 11.93
N PHE A 118 -5.71 -16.59 11.41
CA PHE A 118 -6.45 -15.35 11.30
C PHE A 118 -6.00 -14.57 10.05
N VAL A 119 -6.98 -14.10 9.28
CA VAL A 119 -6.73 -13.34 8.05
C VAL A 119 -7.63 -12.11 8.02
N THR A 120 -7.08 -10.96 7.66
CA THR A 120 -7.89 -9.81 7.27
C THR A 120 -7.58 -9.39 5.85
N VAL A 121 -8.62 -9.04 5.11
CA VAL A 121 -8.53 -8.59 3.72
C VAL A 121 -9.10 -7.19 3.57
N ARG A 122 -8.72 -6.51 2.50
CA ARG A 122 -9.07 -5.10 2.29
C ARG A 122 -10.09 -4.85 1.17
N ASP A 123 -10.63 -5.91 0.55
CA ASP A 123 -11.62 -5.80 -0.50
C ASP A 123 -12.65 -6.93 -0.44
N ARG A 124 -13.82 -6.66 -1.04
CA ARG A 124 -14.96 -7.60 -1.06
C ARG A 124 -14.64 -8.88 -1.80
N TYR A 125 -13.97 -8.80 -2.94
CA TYR A 125 -13.64 -9.98 -3.75
C TYR A 125 -12.80 -10.98 -2.95
N SER A 126 -11.75 -10.49 -2.27
CA SER A 126 -10.88 -11.33 -1.43
C SER A 126 -11.64 -11.96 -0.27
N TYR A 127 -12.54 -11.22 0.36
CA TYR A 127 -13.37 -11.71 1.45
C TYR A 127 -14.31 -12.83 1.00
N GLU A 128 -15.08 -12.61 -0.06
CA GLU A 128 -16.00 -13.59 -0.61
C GLU A 128 -15.26 -14.84 -1.11
N TYR A 129 -14.10 -14.66 -1.74
CA TYR A 129 -13.28 -15.77 -2.20
C TYR A 129 -12.81 -16.67 -1.03
N ILE A 130 -12.25 -16.08 0.03
CA ILE A 130 -11.74 -16.83 1.19
C ILE A 130 -12.88 -17.53 1.92
N THR A 131 -13.96 -16.83 2.23
CA THR A 131 -15.09 -17.38 2.97
C THR A 131 -15.77 -18.53 2.24
N LYS A 132 -15.82 -18.45 0.90
CA LYS A 132 -16.41 -19.51 0.06
C LYS A 132 -15.49 -20.71 -0.10
N ASN A 133 -14.21 -20.51 -0.35
CA ASN A 133 -13.29 -21.56 -0.79
C ASN A 133 -12.39 -22.11 0.35
N ILE A 134 -12.28 -21.38 1.48
CA ILE A 134 -11.42 -21.75 2.60
C ILE A 134 -12.15 -21.49 3.93
N PRO A 135 -13.28 -22.14 4.17
CA PRO A 135 -14.20 -21.80 5.28
C PRO A 135 -13.64 -22.07 6.68
N ASN A 136 -12.54 -22.81 6.80
CA ASN A 136 -11.86 -23.09 8.07
C ASN A 136 -10.97 -21.93 8.55
N VAL A 137 -10.78 -20.88 7.75
CA VAL A 137 -9.97 -19.72 8.11
C VAL A 137 -10.88 -18.61 8.62
N LYS A 138 -10.53 -18.05 9.79
CA LYS A 138 -11.19 -16.85 10.27
C LYS A 138 -10.76 -15.66 9.40
N CYS A 139 -11.66 -15.17 8.57
CA CYS A 139 -11.43 -14.04 7.67
C CYS A 139 -12.35 -12.87 8.03
N GLU A 140 -11.77 -11.67 8.15
CA GLU A 140 -12.51 -10.42 8.36
C GLU A 140 -12.11 -9.41 7.27
N LYS A 141 -13.03 -8.48 6.91
CA LYS A 141 -12.77 -7.47 5.87
C LYS A 141 -12.81 -6.06 6.47
N TYR A 142 -11.82 -5.25 6.12
CA TYR A 142 -11.71 -3.84 6.49
C TYR A 142 -11.10 -3.03 5.33
N PRO A 143 -11.30 -1.70 5.27
CA PRO A 143 -10.60 -0.83 4.31
C PRO A 143 -9.09 -0.92 4.48
N ASP A 144 -8.33 -0.53 3.45
CA ASP A 144 -6.86 -0.60 3.50
C ASP A 144 -6.30 0.07 4.77
N MET A 145 -5.34 -0.61 5.41
CA MET A 145 -4.82 -0.17 6.72
C MET A 145 -4.05 1.15 6.67
N VAL A 146 -3.56 1.62 5.52
CA VAL A 146 -2.91 2.93 5.42
C VAL A 146 -3.89 4.07 5.73
N LEU A 147 -5.21 3.83 5.61
CA LEU A 147 -6.23 4.79 6.00
C LEU A 147 -6.33 4.96 7.52
N SER A 148 -5.77 4.04 8.32
CA SER A 148 -5.68 4.19 9.77
C SER A 148 -4.52 5.08 10.23
N LEU A 149 -3.75 5.68 9.29
CA LEU A 149 -2.70 6.63 9.63
C LEU A 149 -3.20 7.66 10.66
N SER A 150 -2.55 7.75 11.80
CA SER A 150 -2.94 8.65 12.88
C SER A 150 -2.83 10.13 12.45
N ASP A 151 -3.77 10.97 12.87
CA ASP A 151 -3.70 12.43 12.62
C ASP A 151 -2.39 13.04 13.15
N LYS A 152 -1.81 12.47 14.21
CA LYS A 152 -0.50 12.90 14.76
C LYS A 152 0.66 12.66 13.81
N MET A 153 0.53 11.70 12.90
CA MET A 153 1.55 11.39 11.89
C MET A 153 1.36 12.20 10.61
N ILE A 154 0.19 12.83 10.42
CA ILE A 154 -0.03 13.71 9.27
C ILE A 154 0.78 14.97 9.46
N PRO A 155 1.77 15.25 8.56
CA PRO A 155 2.61 16.42 8.74
C PRO A 155 1.82 17.71 8.65
N ASN A 156 2.09 18.62 9.58
CA ASN A 156 1.58 19.98 9.51
C ASN A 156 2.53 20.83 8.65
N VAL A 157 2.39 20.73 7.35
CA VAL A 157 3.18 21.50 6.38
C VAL A 157 2.28 22.38 5.52
N HIS A 158 2.82 23.54 5.13
CA HIS A 158 2.12 24.45 4.22
C HIS A 158 2.07 23.82 2.81
N SER A 159 0.92 23.95 2.14
CA SER A 159 0.80 23.51 0.75
C SER A 159 1.56 24.45 -0.17
N GLU A 160 2.42 23.90 -1.01
CA GLU A 160 3.14 24.62 -2.08
C GLU A 160 2.31 24.68 -3.36
N ASN A 161 1.11 24.10 -3.35
CA ASN A 161 0.21 24.00 -4.52
C ASN A 161 0.85 23.30 -5.73
N ALA A 162 1.91 22.53 -5.53
CA ALA A 162 2.54 21.72 -6.57
C ALA A 162 1.64 20.55 -7.00
N LEU A 163 1.79 20.05 -8.22
CA LEU A 163 1.22 18.79 -8.64
C LEU A 163 2.17 17.66 -8.28
N GLY A 164 1.74 16.73 -7.42
CA GLY A 164 2.43 15.48 -7.20
C GLY A 164 1.99 14.43 -8.21
N ILE A 165 2.92 13.84 -8.94
CA ILE A 165 2.66 12.70 -9.85
C ILE A 165 3.34 11.47 -9.29
N SER A 166 2.58 10.51 -8.79
CA SER A 166 3.14 9.23 -8.34
C SER A 166 3.44 8.35 -9.55
N VAL A 167 4.69 8.34 -9.98
CA VAL A 167 5.09 7.62 -11.20
C VAL A 167 5.03 6.10 -11.03
N HIS A 168 4.75 5.39 -12.11
CA HIS A 168 4.75 3.93 -12.17
C HIS A 168 4.97 3.45 -13.60
N LYS A 169 5.68 2.36 -13.78
CA LYS A 169 6.03 1.77 -15.10
C LYS A 169 4.84 1.35 -15.98
N SER A 170 3.63 1.28 -15.42
CA SER A 170 2.41 0.99 -16.20
C SER A 170 1.86 2.20 -16.96
N ALA A 171 2.28 3.42 -16.62
CA ALA A 171 1.81 4.63 -17.29
C ALA A 171 2.74 5.01 -18.45
N ASP A 172 2.14 5.59 -19.49
CA ASP A 172 2.91 6.12 -20.62
C ASP A 172 3.73 7.34 -20.18
N ILE A 173 5.04 7.27 -20.40
CA ILE A 173 6.02 8.29 -20.03
C ILE A 173 5.75 9.62 -20.75
N ASN A 174 5.37 9.56 -22.05
CA ASN A 174 5.09 10.77 -22.84
C ASN A 174 3.85 11.49 -22.31
N LEU A 175 2.82 10.70 -21.96
CA LEU A 175 1.59 11.22 -21.39
C LEU A 175 1.83 11.87 -20.03
N LEU A 176 2.64 11.28 -19.16
CA LEU A 176 2.98 11.90 -17.87
C LEU A 176 3.76 13.19 -18.04
N ALA A 177 4.72 13.24 -18.97
CA ALA A 177 5.49 14.43 -19.28
C ALA A 177 4.60 15.54 -19.87
N GLU A 178 3.67 15.19 -20.76
CA GLU A 178 2.70 16.13 -21.34
C GLU A 178 1.79 16.73 -20.25
N ILE A 179 1.22 15.92 -19.39
CA ILE A 179 0.38 16.40 -18.28
C ILE A 179 1.19 17.36 -17.39
N ALA A 180 2.43 17.00 -17.03
CA ALA A 180 3.30 17.81 -16.19
C ALA A 180 3.63 19.16 -16.84
N ASP A 181 4.08 19.15 -18.09
CA ASP A 181 4.42 20.39 -18.84
C ASP A 181 3.20 21.29 -19.02
N ARG A 182 2.05 20.74 -19.33
CA ARG A 182 0.80 21.49 -19.50
C ARG A 182 0.34 22.09 -18.16
N PHE A 183 0.40 21.32 -17.07
CA PHE A 183 0.08 21.85 -15.74
C PHE A 183 0.96 23.05 -15.39
N ILE A 184 2.28 22.97 -15.64
CA ILE A 184 3.22 24.07 -15.40
C ILE A 184 2.84 25.26 -16.27
N ASN A 185 2.62 25.07 -17.56
CA ASN A 185 2.30 26.16 -18.50
C ASN A 185 0.98 26.87 -18.15
N GLU A 186 -0.04 26.13 -17.72
CA GLU A 186 -1.35 26.68 -17.39
C GLU A 186 -1.40 27.35 -16.01
N THR A 187 -0.58 26.88 -15.05
CA THR A 187 -0.69 27.33 -13.65
C THR A 187 0.51 28.10 -13.13
N GLY A 188 1.66 27.99 -13.74
CA GLY A 188 2.93 28.49 -13.20
C GLY A 188 3.38 27.79 -11.91
N ARG A 189 2.86 26.58 -11.60
CA ARG A 189 3.16 25.83 -10.38
C ARG A 189 4.12 24.70 -10.65
N ASN A 190 4.85 24.28 -9.61
CA ASN A 190 5.82 23.20 -9.67
C ASN A 190 5.16 21.82 -9.80
N VAL A 191 5.93 20.86 -10.31
CA VAL A 191 5.59 19.44 -10.37
C VAL A 191 6.59 18.64 -9.53
N CYS A 192 6.08 17.66 -8.78
CA CYS A 192 6.85 16.70 -7.99
C CYS A 192 6.62 15.29 -8.57
N LEU A 193 7.64 14.68 -9.16
CA LEU A 193 7.60 13.27 -9.56
C LEU A 193 7.90 12.39 -8.33
N LEU A 194 6.86 11.79 -7.76
CA LEU A 194 6.93 11.04 -6.51
C LEU A 194 7.27 9.58 -6.79
N CYS A 195 8.45 9.14 -6.37
CA CYS A 195 8.93 7.77 -6.51
C CYS A 195 8.65 6.98 -5.21
N PHE A 196 7.59 6.21 -5.19
CA PHE A 196 7.15 5.42 -4.03
C PHE A 196 7.94 4.13 -3.85
N ASN A 197 8.50 3.59 -4.92
CA ASN A 197 9.33 2.39 -4.90
C ASN A 197 10.72 2.72 -5.46
N THR A 198 11.74 2.54 -4.62
CA THR A 198 13.16 2.70 -4.96
C THR A 198 13.89 1.37 -5.07
N GLY A 199 13.17 0.24 -4.90
CA GLY A 199 13.67 -1.12 -5.03
C GLY A 199 13.42 -1.72 -6.42
N LEU A 200 12.88 -2.95 -6.46
CA LEU A 200 12.73 -3.73 -7.70
C LEU A 200 11.80 -3.12 -8.76
N GLU A 201 10.82 -2.33 -8.37
CA GLU A 201 9.92 -1.68 -9.35
C GLU A 201 10.46 -0.37 -9.90
N ASP A 202 11.47 0.18 -9.26
CA ASP A 202 12.32 1.31 -9.71
C ASP A 202 11.54 2.50 -10.31
N ASP A 203 10.72 3.15 -9.49
CA ASP A 203 10.02 4.38 -9.89
C ASP A 203 10.98 5.51 -10.24
N VAL A 204 12.22 5.46 -9.72
CA VAL A 204 13.25 6.46 -10.00
C VAL A 204 13.66 6.44 -11.47
N SER A 205 13.78 5.24 -12.05
CA SER A 205 14.04 5.09 -13.49
C SER A 205 12.91 5.69 -14.33
N VAL A 206 11.65 5.43 -13.95
CA VAL A 206 10.47 6.00 -14.63
C VAL A 206 10.46 7.52 -14.51
N ALA A 207 10.68 8.06 -13.31
CA ALA A 207 10.74 9.50 -13.08
C ALA A 207 11.83 10.20 -13.91
N ASN A 208 13.02 9.60 -13.99
CA ASN A 208 14.12 10.12 -14.81
C ASN A 208 13.76 10.13 -16.30
N GLN A 209 13.04 9.11 -16.81
CA GLN A 209 12.58 9.08 -18.19
C GLN A 209 11.54 10.18 -18.46
N VAL A 210 10.54 10.34 -17.58
CA VAL A 210 9.56 11.43 -17.68
C VAL A 210 10.28 12.79 -17.67
N TYR A 211 11.11 13.02 -16.67
CA TYR A 211 11.91 14.25 -16.54
C TYR A 211 12.79 14.52 -17.77
N GLY A 212 13.36 13.44 -18.35
CA GLY A 212 14.23 13.53 -19.53
C GLY A 212 13.56 14.18 -20.74
N ILE A 213 12.29 13.89 -20.97
CA ILE A 213 11.51 14.39 -22.12
C ILE A 213 10.68 15.65 -21.83
N MET A 214 10.50 16.03 -20.54
CA MET A 214 9.81 17.27 -20.16
C MET A 214 10.53 18.51 -20.69
N LYS A 215 9.74 19.55 -20.98
CA LYS A 215 10.23 20.87 -21.41
C LYS A 215 10.49 21.79 -20.20
N ASN A 216 9.62 21.76 -19.20
CA ASN A 216 9.66 22.63 -18.01
C ASN A 216 10.45 22.04 -16.84
N LYS A 217 11.63 21.49 -17.10
CA LYS A 217 12.48 20.80 -16.10
C LYS A 217 12.83 21.64 -14.88
N HIS A 218 12.98 22.95 -15.06
CA HIS A 218 13.34 23.88 -14.00
C HIS A 218 12.26 24.09 -12.93
N MET A 219 11.02 23.68 -13.22
CA MET A 219 9.88 23.68 -12.29
C MET A 219 9.50 22.27 -11.84
N THR A 220 10.37 21.29 -12.04
CA THR A 220 10.09 19.90 -11.74
C THR A 220 11.17 19.29 -10.87
N GLU A 221 10.77 18.61 -9.80
CA GLU A 221 11.68 17.86 -8.94
C GLU A 221 11.33 16.37 -8.90
N ILE A 222 12.35 15.52 -8.73
CA ILE A 222 12.20 14.07 -8.53
C ILE A 222 12.38 13.78 -7.04
N ILE A 223 11.32 13.31 -6.40
CA ILE A 223 11.28 12.98 -4.97
C ILE A 223 11.36 11.47 -4.81
N ARG A 224 12.47 11.01 -4.26
CA ARG A 224 12.71 9.58 -4.00
C ARG A 224 12.30 9.23 -2.58
N TYR A 225 11.61 8.13 -2.41
CA TYR A 225 11.34 7.60 -1.08
C TYR A 225 12.64 7.33 -0.31
N LYS A 226 12.77 7.93 0.85
CA LYS A 226 13.89 7.78 1.79
C LYS A 226 13.41 7.22 3.12
N ASP A 227 12.41 7.86 3.70
CA ASP A 227 11.76 7.46 4.94
C ASP A 227 10.27 7.87 4.91
N ILE A 228 9.51 7.30 5.85
CA ILE A 228 8.05 7.47 5.90
C ILE A 228 7.68 8.95 6.12
N ASN A 229 8.32 9.63 7.06
CA ASN A 229 7.96 11.01 7.40
C ASN A 229 8.27 11.98 6.26
N ASP A 230 9.41 11.81 5.58
CA ASP A 230 9.79 12.61 4.43
C ASP A 230 8.76 12.46 3.29
N MET A 231 8.37 11.23 2.95
CA MET A 231 7.38 11.00 1.89
C MET A 231 5.99 11.52 2.26
N LEU A 232 5.54 11.36 3.51
CA LEU A 232 4.28 11.95 3.98
C LEU A 232 4.29 13.49 3.86
N LYS A 233 5.41 14.16 4.19
CA LYS A 233 5.58 15.62 4.00
C LYS A 233 5.47 15.99 2.53
N ASN A 234 6.13 15.25 1.65
CA ASN A 234 6.12 15.52 0.22
C ASN A 234 4.74 15.33 -0.41
N ILE A 235 3.95 14.34 0.04
CA ILE A 235 2.55 14.20 -0.39
C ILE A 235 1.73 15.38 0.15
N LYS A 236 1.88 15.73 1.44
CA LYS A 236 1.04 16.74 2.10
C LYS A 236 1.27 18.16 1.58
N ARG A 237 2.47 18.50 1.11
CA ARG A 237 2.75 19.82 0.52
C ARG A 237 2.17 19.99 -0.89
N CYS A 238 1.79 18.91 -1.59
CA CYS A 238 1.18 19.01 -2.91
C CYS A 238 -0.24 19.61 -2.82
N GLY A 239 -0.60 20.41 -3.82
CA GLY A 239 -1.96 20.95 -3.97
C GLY A 239 -2.93 19.94 -4.57
N ALA A 240 -2.43 19.00 -5.36
CA ALA A 240 -3.15 17.84 -5.90
C ALA A 240 -2.18 16.69 -6.17
N ILE A 241 -2.70 15.46 -6.18
CA ILE A 241 -1.95 14.24 -6.52
C ILE A 241 -2.58 13.58 -7.75
N LEU A 242 -1.78 13.33 -8.78
CA LEU A 242 -2.09 12.37 -9.83
C LEU A 242 -1.64 10.97 -9.33
N GLY A 243 -2.61 10.19 -8.85
CA GLY A 243 -2.35 8.98 -8.08
C GLY A 243 -2.34 7.72 -8.94
N ILE A 244 -1.18 7.33 -9.48
CA ILE A 244 -1.01 6.08 -10.23
C ILE A 244 -0.66 4.93 -9.27
N ARG A 245 0.25 5.15 -8.32
CA ARG A 245 0.52 4.18 -7.27
C ARG A 245 -0.69 4.09 -6.33
N PHE A 246 -1.12 2.86 -6.02
CA PHE A 246 -2.26 2.60 -5.15
C PHE A 246 -2.21 3.40 -3.84
N HIS A 247 -1.11 3.31 -3.10
CA HIS A 247 -0.98 3.99 -1.82
C HIS A 247 -0.86 5.51 -1.94
N SER A 248 -0.49 6.07 -3.11
CA SER A 248 -0.52 7.52 -3.31
C SER A 248 -1.95 8.07 -3.29
N ALA A 249 -2.89 7.35 -3.91
CA ALA A 249 -4.30 7.73 -3.88
C ALA A 249 -4.89 7.57 -2.47
N MET A 250 -4.65 6.42 -1.81
CA MET A 250 -5.17 6.17 -0.46
C MET A 250 -4.68 7.20 0.55
N LEU A 251 -3.39 7.56 0.50
CA LEU A 251 -2.81 8.53 1.44
C LEU A 251 -3.22 9.97 1.13
N ALA A 252 -3.36 10.35 -0.15
CA ALA A 252 -3.91 11.64 -0.50
C ALA A 252 -5.31 11.80 0.10
N LEU A 253 -6.19 10.79 -0.04
CA LEU A 253 -7.52 10.78 0.57
C LEU A 253 -7.43 10.88 2.09
N ARG A 254 -6.57 10.06 2.74
CA ARG A 254 -6.41 10.08 4.20
C ARG A 254 -5.93 11.42 4.75
N MET A 255 -5.06 12.09 4.02
CA MET A 255 -4.48 13.38 4.42
C MET A 255 -5.25 14.59 3.93
N GLY A 256 -6.38 14.39 3.23
CA GLY A 256 -7.19 15.47 2.68
C GLY A 256 -6.47 16.28 1.59
N VAL A 257 -5.61 15.62 0.81
CA VAL A 257 -5.00 16.20 -0.38
C VAL A 257 -5.88 15.85 -1.59
N PRO A 258 -6.23 16.82 -2.45
CA PRO A 258 -6.96 16.53 -3.68
C PRO A 258 -6.27 15.44 -4.50
N VAL A 259 -7.03 14.49 -5.05
CA VAL A 259 -6.45 13.39 -5.82
C VAL A 259 -7.25 13.05 -7.07
N VAL A 260 -6.53 12.80 -8.15
CA VAL A 260 -7.06 12.22 -9.40
C VAL A 260 -6.44 10.84 -9.56
N PRO A 261 -7.18 9.76 -9.23
CA PRO A 261 -6.67 8.40 -9.30
C PRO A 261 -6.58 7.90 -10.74
N ILE A 262 -5.46 7.24 -11.08
CA ILE A 262 -5.31 6.44 -12.30
C ILE A 262 -5.13 4.98 -11.91
N ALA A 263 -6.09 4.14 -12.28
CA ALA A 263 -6.05 2.72 -11.98
C ALA A 263 -5.33 1.95 -13.10
N TYR A 264 -4.28 1.21 -12.74
CA TYR A 264 -3.62 0.24 -13.61
C TYR A 264 -4.07 -1.21 -13.33
N SER A 265 -4.98 -1.38 -12.38
CA SER A 265 -5.56 -2.68 -12.01
C SER A 265 -6.88 -2.49 -11.29
N ASP A 266 -7.72 -3.53 -11.30
CA ASP A 266 -9.00 -3.54 -10.57
C ASP A 266 -8.85 -3.34 -9.07
N LYS A 267 -7.67 -3.65 -8.51
CA LYS A 267 -7.36 -3.44 -7.10
C LYS A 267 -7.57 -1.98 -6.66
N THR A 268 -7.15 -1.02 -7.49
CA THR A 268 -7.31 0.41 -7.19
C THR A 268 -8.78 0.82 -7.27
N LYS A 269 -9.50 0.38 -8.31
CA LYS A 269 -10.92 0.63 -8.46
C LYS A 269 -11.71 0.06 -7.28
N ASN A 270 -11.53 -1.22 -6.98
CA ASN A 270 -12.24 -1.91 -5.90
C ASN A 270 -12.03 -1.25 -4.54
N ALA A 271 -10.79 -0.84 -4.22
CA ALA A 271 -10.51 -0.20 -2.95
C ALA A 271 -11.11 1.22 -2.84
N LEU A 272 -11.16 1.97 -3.93
CA LEU A 272 -11.81 3.28 -3.98
C LEU A 272 -13.34 3.14 -3.86
N ASP A 273 -13.92 2.14 -4.51
CA ASP A 273 -15.35 1.82 -4.39
C ASP A 273 -15.72 1.40 -2.97
N GLU A 274 -14.89 0.59 -2.30
CA GLU A 274 -15.12 0.14 -0.91
C GLU A 274 -15.18 1.29 0.10
N ILE A 275 -14.48 2.39 -0.16
CA ILE A 275 -14.52 3.59 0.69
C ILE A 275 -15.52 4.64 0.21
N GLY A 276 -16.33 4.32 -0.81
CA GLY A 276 -17.34 5.21 -1.34
C GLY A 276 -16.79 6.43 -2.09
N TYR A 277 -15.57 6.33 -2.66
CA TYR A 277 -15.00 7.43 -3.43
C TYR A 277 -15.86 7.74 -4.65
N SER A 278 -16.37 8.98 -4.71
CA SER A 278 -17.30 9.42 -5.75
C SER A 278 -16.64 10.20 -6.89
N GLY A 279 -15.32 10.42 -6.83
CA GLY A 279 -14.57 11.08 -7.88
C GLY A 279 -14.33 10.17 -9.09
N LYS A 280 -13.92 10.77 -10.20
CA LYS A 280 -13.58 10.00 -11.41
C LYS A 280 -12.28 9.22 -11.19
N ILE A 281 -12.28 7.95 -11.59
CA ILE A 281 -11.12 7.06 -11.62
C ILE A 281 -10.79 6.81 -13.09
N TYR A 282 -9.57 7.16 -13.51
CA TYR A 282 -9.11 6.94 -14.87
C TYR A 282 -8.48 5.56 -15.03
N ASP A 283 -8.55 5.01 -16.25
CA ASP A 283 -7.84 3.76 -16.58
C ASP A 283 -6.52 4.09 -17.27
N VAL A 284 -5.43 3.48 -16.82
CA VAL A 284 -4.08 3.75 -17.34
C VAL A 284 -3.93 3.48 -18.84
N ASN A 285 -4.76 2.59 -19.39
CA ASN A 285 -4.73 2.24 -20.82
C ASN A 285 -5.60 3.15 -21.69
N ASN A 286 -6.40 4.04 -21.08
CA ASN A 286 -7.33 4.92 -21.82
C ASN A 286 -7.37 6.30 -21.13
N ILE A 287 -6.27 7.03 -21.23
CA ILE A 287 -6.12 8.36 -20.64
C ILE A 287 -6.30 9.42 -21.72
N ASP A 288 -7.25 10.30 -21.51
CA ASP A 288 -7.37 11.58 -22.19
C ASP A 288 -6.67 12.66 -21.36
N THR A 289 -5.58 13.24 -21.91
CA THR A 289 -4.76 14.24 -21.21
C THR A 289 -5.53 15.50 -20.88
N ASP A 290 -6.43 15.96 -21.79
CA ASP A 290 -7.26 17.15 -21.56
C ASP A 290 -8.21 16.95 -20.39
N GLU A 291 -8.83 15.78 -20.35
CA GLU A 291 -9.79 15.44 -19.29
C GLU A 291 -9.08 15.25 -17.93
N VAL A 292 -7.95 14.57 -17.91
CA VAL A 292 -7.14 14.39 -16.69
C VAL A 292 -6.64 15.74 -16.17
N LEU A 293 -6.10 16.60 -17.05
CA LEU A 293 -5.62 17.93 -16.66
C LEU A 293 -6.76 18.78 -16.09
N LYS A 294 -7.92 18.79 -16.75
CA LYS A 294 -9.13 19.48 -16.24
C LYS A 294 -9.52 18.95 -14.86
N SER A 295 -9.44 17.64 -14.65
CA SER A 295 -9.74 17.04 -13.33
C SER A 295 -8.72 17.45 -12.27
N ILE A 296 -7.43 17.53 -12.60
CA ILE A 296 -6.38 18.00 -11.69
C ILE A 296 -6.62 19.47 -11.29
N LEU A 297 -6.91 20.33 -12.26
CA LEU A 297 -7.11 21.77 -12.02
C LEU A 297 -8.34 22.05 -11.15
N ASN A 298 -9.37 21.20 -11.22
CA ASN A 298 -10.60 21.30 -10.44
C ASN A 298 -10.65 20.36 -9.25
N ALA A 299 -9.57 19.65 -8.93
CA ALA A 299 -9.55 18.69 -7.84
C ALA A 299 -9.76 19.40 -6.49
N VAL A 300 -10.65 18.84 -5.68
CA VAL A 300 -10.93 19.28 -4.32
C VAL A 300 -10.65 18.15 -3.32
N PRO A 301 -10.31 18.48 -2.06
CA PRO A 301 -10.12 17.46 -1.04
C PRO A 301 -11.36 16.59 -0.89
N TYR A 302 -11.18 15.27 -0.97
CA TYR A 302 -12.24 14.33 -0.64
C TYR A 302 -12.32 14.17 0.88
N LYS A 303 -13.50 14.34 1.43
CA LYS A 303 -13.72 14.14 2.87
C LYS A 303 -13.96 12.66 3.15
N LEU A 304 -12.93 11.98 3.59
CA LEU A 304 -13.03 10.58 4.00
C LEU A 304 -13.89 10.46 5.27
N ASP A 305 -14.85 9.51 5.28
CA ASP A 305 -15.67 9.25 6.45
C ASP A 305 -14.80 8.73 7.63
N GLY A 306 -14.96 9.32 8.81
CA GLY A 306 -14.26 8.89 10.02
C GLY A 306 -14.53 7.43 10.42
N ASN A 307 -15.68 6.87 10.02
CA ASN A 307 -15.97 5.45 10.24
C ASN A 307 -15.06 4.54 9.38
N ILE A 308 -14.67 4.98 8.19
CA ILE A 308 -13.73 4.24 7.33
C ILE A 308 -12.35 4.22 7.98
N ILE A 309 -11.89 5.36 8.52
CA ILE A 309 -10.61 5.46 9.24
C ILE A 309 -10.60 4.49 10.44
N LYS A 310 -11.64 4.55 11.29
CA LYS A 310 -11.79 3.65 12.43
C LYS A 310 -11.90 2.19 12.02
N SER A 311 -12.55 1.91 10.90
CA SER A 311 -12.68 0.54 10.38
C SER A 311 -11.32 0.00 9.90
N ALA A 312 -10.48 0.83 9.29
CA ALA A 312 -9.14 0.44 8.86
C ALA A 312 -8.23 0.05 10.04
N GLU A 313 -8.40 0.65 11.22
CA GLU A 313 -7.68 0.27 12.45
C GLU A 313 -7.93 -1.19 12.85
N ASN A 314 -9.06 -1.76 12.44
CA ASN A 314 -9.44 -3.10 12.85
C ASN A 314 -8.52 -4.21 12.30
N HIS A 315 -7.76 -3.97 11.23
CA HIS A 315 -6.75 -4.95 10.80
C HIS A 315 -5.84 -5.36 11.95
N ILE A 316 -5.36 -4.39 12.72
CA ILE A 316 -4.42 -4.61 13.82
C ILE A 316 -5.16 -4.89 15.13
N LYS A 317 -6.18 -4.08 15.44
CA LYS A 317 -6.95 -4.22 16.68
C LYS A 317 -7.60 -5.61 16.82
N ARG A 318 -8.22 -6.11 15.76
CA ARG A 318 -8.84 -7.45 15.78
C ARG A 318 -7.82 -8.57 15.84
N PHE A 319 -6.65 -8.40 15.21
CA PHE A 319 -5.55 -9.33 15.38
C PHE A 319 -5.05 -9.34 16.84
N ASP A 320 -4.82 -8.19 17.45
CA ASP A 320 -4.39 -8.08 18.85
C ASP A 320 -5.43 -8.71 19.82
N GLU A 321 -6.73 -8.43 19.62
CA GLU A 321 -7.79 -9.07 20.37
C GLU A 321 -7.81 -10.61 20.17
N TYR A 322 -7.57 -11.06 18.92
CA TYR A 322 -7.53 -12.49 18.60
C TYR A 322 -6.41 -13.20 19.36
N ILE A 323 -5.19 -12.66 19.33
CA ILE A 323 -4.05 -13.30 20.00
C ILE A 323 -4.18 -13.27 21.53
N LYS A 324 -4.75 -12.20 22.10
CA LYS A 324 -5.02 -12.10 23.56
C LYS A 324 -6.04 -13.13 24.06
N ARG A 325 -6.97 -13.56 23.24
CA ARG A 325 -7.94 -14.62 23.57
C ARG A 325 -7.36 -16.04 23.52
N GLN A 326 -6.21 -16.20 22.85
CA GLN A 326 -5.53 -17.49 22.69
C GLN A 326 -4.45 -17.73 23.77
N CYS A 327 -4.16 -16.73 24.59
CA CYS A 327 -3.22 -16.78 25.70
C CYS A 327 -3.92 -16.95 27.04
#